data_8324f198b471267fd7639e951c2aa294
#
_entry.id   8324f198b471267fd7639e951c2aa294
#
_cell.length_a   1.000
_cell.length_b   1.000
_cell.length_c   1.000
_cell.angle_alpha   90.00
_cell.angle_beta   90.00
_cell.angle_gamma   90.00
#
_symmetry.space_group_name_H-M   'P 1'
#
loop_
_entity.id
_entity.type
_entity.pdbx_description
1 polymer ?
#
loop_
_entity_poly.entity_id
_entity_poly.type
_entity_poly.pdbx_seq_one_letter_code
_entity_poly.pdbx_strand_id
1 'polypeptide(L)'
;MTYKPPYEINTSILNKVAAIMKMIGKFSSMNNLSSQPLLIRKNQIKSIHSSLAIENNQLSESQVKDLINGKLVIGPQKDILEVQNAIKVYEHIQDINPYSQKDLLKYHKILMTSLVSDAGSYRKGQVGVFDDEKAIFMAPPTDRVPALMNDLYDYLNHYDENILIKSCVFHYEFEFIHPFSDGNGRMGRLFQTCLLASEEEFFYYLPVESIIKKKQLAYYDAISRSNQEGASTIFIEFMLDAIIETMNDTLKQSNIETGSLSIQAKKLLTVLEEGIPYTTIELMDRVGIKSRASFKKNYLDPLLQSGMIEMTIPKAPNSRNQRYIKK
;
A
#
# COMPACT_ATOMS: atom_id res chain seq x y z
N MET A 1 15.76 29.64 -9.61
CA MET A 1 15.34 28.43 -10.33
C MET A 1 15.07 27.39 -9.28
N THR A 2 13.90 26.81 -9.27
CA THR A 2 13.55 25.70 -8.36
C THR A 2 14.36 24.47 -8.78
N TYR A 3 14.94 23.76 -7.82
CA TYR A 3 15.68 22.53 -8.08
C TYR A 3 14.77 21.50 -8.77
N LYS A 4 15.26 20.88 -9.83
CA LYS A 4 14.61 19.73 -10.46
C LYS A 4 15.55 18.52 -10.34
N PRO A 5 15.10 17.43 -9.70
CA PRO A 5 15.89 16.20 -9.63
C PRO A 5 16.27 15.69 -11.02
N PRO A 6 17.49 15.18 -11.20
CA PRO A 6 17.96 14.70 -12.51
C PRO A 6 17.35 13.34 -12.86
N TYR A 7 16.70 13.26 -14.02
CA TYR A 7 16.25 12.03 -14.68
C TYR A 7 15.93 12.29 -16.14
N GLU A 8 15.85 11.24 -16.94
CA GLU A 8 15.47 11.28 -18.34
C GLU A 8 14.23 10.43 -18.59
N ILE A 9 13.30 10.96 -19.39
CA ILE A 9 12.13 10.20 -19.86
C ILE A 9 12.51 9.53 -21.18
N ASN A 10 12.83 8.26 -21.11
CA ASN A 10 13.14 7.44 -22.29
C ASN A 10 11.89 6.65 -22.77
N THR A 11 12.02 5.98 -23.91
CA THR A 11 10.93 5.17 -24.50
C THR A 11 10.42 4.06 -23.56
N SER A 12 11.29 3.47 -22.74
CA SER A 12 10.93 2.44 -21.75
C SER A 12 9.96 3.02 -20.70
N ILE A 13 10.31 4.16 -20.11
CA ILE A 13 9.47 4.86 -19.12
C ILE A 13 8.12 5.24 -19.73
N LEU A 14 8.10 5.82 -20.93
CA LEU A 14 6.85 6.18 -21.62
C LEU A 14 5.93 4.97 -21.83
N ASN A 15 6.48 3.85 -22.29
CA ASN A 15 5.71 2.63 -22.51
C ASN A 15 5.15 2.06 -21.19
N LYS A 16 5.93 2.08 -20.10
CA LYS A 16 5.50 1.62 -18.77
C LYS A 16 4.41 2.53 -18.20
N VAL A 17 4.56 3.84 -18.29
CA VAL A 17 3.51 4.80 -17.89
C VAL A 17 2.23 4.55 -18.68
N ALA A 18 2.28 4.41 -20.01
CA ALA A 18 1.12 4.10 -20.85
C ALA A 18 0.46 2.77 -20.46
N ALA A 19 1.25 1.74 -20.13
CA ALA A 19 0.74 0.45 -19.67
C ALA A 19 0.01 0.58 -18.33
N ILE A 20 0.57 1.31 -17.35
CA ILE A 20 -0.06 1.56 -16.03
C ILE A 20 -1.36 2.34 -16.23
N MET A 21 -1.37 3.42 -17.02
CA MET A 21 -2.57 4.22 -17.28
C MET A 21 -3.70 3.38 -17.90
N LYS A 22 -3.36 2.47 -18.84
CA LYS A 22 -4.33 1.51 -19.37
C LYS A 22 -4.88 0.55 -18.32
N MET A 23 -4.05 0.15 -17.36
CA MET A 23 -4.47 -0.71 -16.25
C MET A 23 -5.34 0.06 -15.25
N ILE A 24 -5.05 1.32 -14.95
CA ILE A 24 -5.87 2.20 -14.13
C ILE A 24 -7.31 2.24 -14.70
N GLY A 25 -7.47 2.46 -16.00
CA GLY A 25 -8.77 2.42 -16.64
C GLY A 25 -9.53 1.09 -16.48
N LYS A 26 -8.82 -0.05 -16.39
CA LYS A 26 -9.44 -1.35 -16.08
C LYS A 26 -9.87 -1.44 -14.61
N PHE A 27 -9.05 -1.00 -13.66
CA PHE A 27 -9.41 -0.96 -12.25
C PHE A 27 -10.65 -0.10 -12.00
N SER A 28 -10.72 1.09 -12.62
CA SER A 28 -11.87 1.99 -12.53
C SER A 28 -13.15 1.41 -13.15
N SER A 29 -13.02 0.68 -14.27
CA SER A 29 -14.18 0.07 -14.97
C SER A 29 -14.72 -1.20 -14.30
N MET A 30 -13.93 -1.88 -13.48
CA MET A 30 -14.33 -3.13 -12.82
C MET A 30 -15.17 -2.92 -11.55
N ASN A 31 -15.63 -1.68 -11.26
CA ASN A 31 -16.30 -1.35 -10.02
C ASN A 31 -15.67 -2.07 -8.82
N ASN A 32 -14.48 -1.64 -8.53
CA ASN A 32 -13.99 -1.38 -7.21
C ASN A 32 -13.23 -2.48 -6.48
N LEU A 33 -11.94 -2.24 -6.37
CA LEU A 33 -11.18 -2.74 -5.22
C LEU A 33 -11.91 -2.38 -3.90
N SER A 34 -12.51 -1.19 -3.78
CA SER A 34 -13.31 -0.75 -2.62
C SER A 34 -14.49 -1.69 -2.29
N SER A 35 -15.02 -2.40 -3.27
CA SER A 35 -16.06 -3.42 -3.04
C SER A 35 -15.54 -4.80 -2.62
N GLN A 36 -14.21 -4.94 -2.40
CA GLN A 36 -13.55 -6.21 -2.03
C GLN A 36 -12.80 -6.09 -0.69
N PRO A 37 -13.50 -5.92 0.43
CA PRO A 37 -12.88 -5.62 1.73
C PRO A 37 -11.88 -6.68 2.21
N LEU A 38 -12.08 -7.95 1.82
CA LEU A 38 -11.13 -9.01 2.13
C LEU A 38 -9.82 -8.86 1.37
N LEU A 39 -9.87 -8.49 0.08
CA LEU A 39 -8.70 -8.26 -0.74
C LEU A 39 -7.94 -7.03 -0.26
N ILE A 40 -8.64 -5.94 0.07
CA ILE A 40 -8.07 -4.73 0.69
C ILE A 40 -7.32 -5.11 1.96
N ARG A 41 -7.99 -5.80 2.90
CA ARG A 41 -7.36 -6.20 4.17
C ARG A 41 -6.15 -7.10 3.97
N LYS A 42 -6.25 -8.07 3.04
CA LYS A 42 -5.14 -8.97 2.69
C LYS A 42 -3.96 -8.18 2.11
N ASN A 43 -4.24 -7.25 1.21
CA ASN A 43 -3.21 -6.41 0.59
C ASN A 43 -2.57 -5.47 1.61
N GLN A 44 -3.33 -4.87 2.52
CA GLN A 44 -2.81 -4.05 3.61
C GLN A 44 -1.86 -4.85 4.53
N ILE A 45 -2.24 -6.07 4.92
CA ILE A 45 -1.36 -6.97 5.69
C ILE A 45 -0.06 -7.21 4.92
N LYS A 46 -0.17 -7.47 3.61
CA LYS A 46 0.96 -7.75 2.74
C LYS A 46 1.88 -6.54 2.56
N SER A 47 1.33 -5.31 2.44
CA SER A 47 2.10 -4.07 2.42
C SER A 47 2.88 -3.87 3.70
N ILE A 48 2.22 -3.93 4.87
CA ILE A 48 2.86 -3.77 6.17
C ILE A 48 3.97 -4.81 6.35
N HIS A 49 3.66 -6.09 6.17
CA HIS A 49 4.63 -7.18 6.29
C HIS A 49 5.83 -6.97 5.37
N SER A 50 5.58 -6.72 4.07
CA SER A 50 6.65 -6.63 3.08
C SER A 50 7.54 -5.40 3.31
N SER A 51 6.94 -4.24 3.64
CA SER A 51 7.70 -3.02 3.92
C SER A 51 8.64 -3.19 5.12
N LEU A 52 8.19 -3.88 6.17
CA LEU A 52 9.02 -4.18 7.34
C LEU A 52 10.04 -5.29 7.06
N ALA A 53 9.67 -6.32 6.29
CA ALA A 53 10.58 -7.40 5.94
C ALA A 53 11.72 -6.97 5.02
N ILE A 54 11.56 -5.89 4.23
CA ILE A 54 12.67 -5.25 3.49
C ILE A 54 13.73 -4.76 4.48
N GLU A 55 13.32 -4.25 5.63
CA GLU A 55 14.18 -3.75 6.72
C GLU A 55 14.55 -4.85 7.75
N ASN A 56 14.49 -6.12 7.33
CA ASN A 56 14.88 -7.29 8.13
C ASN A 56 14.00 -7.59 9.35
N ASN A 57 12.75 -7.10 9.43
CA ASN A 57 11.78 -7.56 10.42
C ASN A 57 11.48 -9.05 10.20
N GLN A 58 11.53 -9.87 11.26
CA GLN A 58 11.47 -11.33 11.20
C GLN A 58 10.05 -11.90 11.35
N LEU A 59 9.03 -11.05 11.64
CA LEU A 59 7.67 -11.54 11.78
C LEU A 59 7.11 -12.00 10.45
N SER A 60 6.45 -13.16 10.46
CA SER A 60 5.74 -13.69 9.30
C SER A 60 4.47 -12.87 8.99
N GLU A 61 3.96 -12.98 7.76
CA GLU A 61 2.70 -12.36 7.35
C GLU A 61 1.52 -12.81 8.25
N SER A 62 1.53 -14.07 8.72
CA SER A 62 0.54 -14.59 9.66
C SER A 62 0.61 -13.89 11.02
N GLN A 63 1.81 -13.63 11.54
CA GLN A 63 2.00 -12.92 12.80
C GLN A 63 1.58 -11.44 12.68
N VAL A 64 1.89 -10.78 11.57
CA VAL A 64 1.39 -9.43 11.27
C VAL A 64 -0.14 -9.41 11.25
N LYS A 65 -0.78 -10.38 10.58
CA LYS A 65 -2.23 -10.54 10.58
C LYS A 65 -2.80 -10.72 11.99
N ASP A 66 -2.13 -11.52 12.84
CA ASP A 66 -2.58 -11.75 14.22
C ASP A 66 -2.47 -10.47 15.06
N LEU A 67 -1.41 -9.67 14.90
CA LEU A 67 -1.28 -8.36 15.56
C LEU A 67 -2.37 -7.37 15.10
N ILE A 68 -2.68 -7.31 13.80
CA ILE A 68 -3.79 -6.49 13.26
C ILE A 68 -5.15 -6.92 13.85
N ASN A 69 -5.31 -8.20 14.20
CA ASN A 69 -6.52 -8.73 14.83
C ASN A 69 -6.50 -8.62 16.39
N GLY A 70 -5.52 -7.92 16.98
CA GLY A 70 -5.39 -7.74 18.43
C GLY A 70 -4.97 -9.00 19.19
N LYS A 71 -4.39 -10.00 18.53
CA LYS A 71 -3.90 -11.22 19.16
C LYS A 71 -2.47 -11.06 19.66
N LEU A 72 -2.12 -11.83 20.67
CA LEU A 72 -0.75 -11.94 21.16
C LEU A 72 0.12 -12.70 20.15
N VAL A 73 1.32 -12.18 19.89
CA VAL A 73 2.32 -12.78 19.01
C VAL A 73 3.62 -12.96 19.80
N ILE A 74 4.30 -14.08 19.58
CA ILE A 74 5.62 -14.37 20.12
C ILE A 74 6.67 -14.03 19.03
N GLY A 75 7.62 -13.17 19.39
CA GLY A 75 8.71 -12.76 18.49
C GLY A 75 9.62 -11.73 19.15
N PRO A 76 10.66 -11.23 18.45
CA PRO A 76 11.50 -10.16 18.96
C PRO A 76 10.67 -8.92 19.31
N GLN A 77 10.90 -8.35 20.48
CA GLN A 77 10.12 -7.20 20.98
C GLN A 77 10.20 -5.99 20.04
N LYS A 78 11.38 -5.73 19.46
CA LYS A 78 11.58 -4.67 18.47
C LYS A 78 10.69 -4.89 17.26
N ASP A 79 10.67 -6.11 16.70
CA ASP A 79 9.91 -6.44 15.50
C ASP A 79 8.40 -6.30 15.73
N ILE A 80 7.92 -6.74 16.91
CA ILE A 80 6.51 -6.59 17.30
C ILE A 80 6.15 -5.09 17.38
N LEU A 81 7.01 -4.27 18.00
CA LEU A 81 6.79 -2.83 18.13
C LEU A 81 6.78 -2.13 16.76
N GLU A 82 7.69 -2.51 15.85
CA GLU A 82 7.70 -2.00 14.48
C GLU A 82 6.38 -2.27 13.75
N VAL A 83 5.85 -3.50 13.86
CA VAL A 83 4.55 -3.87 13.27
C VAL A 83 3.41 -3.07 13.92
N GLN A 84 3.38 -2.94 15.24
CA GLN A 84 2.35 -2.17 15.94
C GLN A 84 2.35 -0.69 15.54
N ASN A 85 3.52 -0.09 15.38
CA ASN A 85 3.65 1.28 14.91
C ASN A 85 3.21 1.43 13.45
N ALA A 86 3.61 0.48 12.59
CA ALA A 86 3.17 0.47 11.19
C ALA A 86 1.63 0.32 11.07
N ILE A 87 0.99 -0.54 11.87
CA ILE A 87 -0.47 -0.67 11.91
C ILE A 87 -1.12 0.70 12.17
N LYS A 88 -0.66 1.43 13.20
CA LYS A 88 -1.19 2.77 13.53
C LYS A 88 -1.06 3.77 12.35
N VAL A 89 0.04 3.69 11.60
CA VAL A 89 0.23 4.55 10.42
C VAL A 89 -0.71 4.15 9.29
N TYR A 90 -0.82 2.85 8.99
CA TYR A 90 -1.66 2.35 7.89
C TYR A 90 -3.17 2.48 8.18
N GLU A 91 -3.59 2.52 9.43
CA GLU A 91 -4.98 2.85 9.83
C GLU A 91 -5.37 4.28 9.46
N HIS A 92 -4.40 5.18 9.31
CA HIS A 92 -4.55 6.59 8.99
C HIS A 92 -3.87 6.98 7.67
N ILE A 93 -3.61 6.02 6.79
CA ILE A 93 -2.85 6.29 5.55
C ILE A 93 -3.55 7.30 4.63
N GLN A 94 -4.87 7.32 4.63
CA GLN A 94 -5.68 8.27 3.83
C GLN A 94 -5.67 9.69 4.39
N ASP A 95 -5.30 9.86 5.67
CA ASP A 95 -5.19 11.17 6.31
C ASP A 95 -3.84 11.85 6.03
N ILE A 96 -2.90 11.15 5.37
CA ILE A 96 -1.57 11.66 5.08
C ILE A 96 -1.61 12.60 3.87
N ASN A 97 -1.20 13.86 4.08
CA ASN A 97 -0.90 14.75 2.97
C ASN A 97 0.56 14.54 2.51
N PRO A 98 0.81 13.85 1.37
CA PRO A 98 2.16 13.55 0.92
C PRO A 98 2.94 14.77 0.44
N TYR A 99 2.28 15.90 0.22
CA TYR A 99 2.87 17.18 -0.17
C TYR A 99 3.30 18.05 1.05
N SER A 100 3.19 17.51 2.27
CA SER A 100 3.46 18.20 3.53
C SER A 100 4.65 17.62 4.28
N GLN A 101 5.75 18.39 4.43
CA GLN A 101 6.86 18.00 5.32
C GLN A 101 6.40 17.81 6.78
N LYS A 102 5.40 18.57 7.22
CA LYS A 102 4.85 18.44 8.57
C LYS A 102 4.23 17.05 8.77
N ASP A 103 3.54 16.54 7.76
CA ASP A 103 2.97 15.20 7.80
C ASP A 103 4.08 14.13 7.74
N LEU A 104 5.12 14.33 6.92
CA LEU A 104 6.29 13.46 6.91
C LEU A 104 6.86 13.27 8.32
N LEU A 105 7.14 14.37 9.02
CA LEU A 105 7.69 14.34 10.38
C LEU A 105 6.71 13.72 11.39
N LYS A 106 5.42 14.05 11.27
CA LYS A 106 4.35 13.49 12.12
C LYS A 106 4.28 11.97 12.00
N TYR A 107 4.21 11.45 10.77
CA TYR A 107 4.05 10.01 10.55
C TYR A 107 5.34 9.22 10.77
N HIS A 108 6.51 9.82 10.51
CA HIS A 108 7.77 9.27 10.98
C HIS A 108 7.81 9.13 12.51
N LYS A 109 7.34 10.15 13.25
CA LYS A 109 7.25 10.06 14.71
C LYS A 109 6.39 8.87 15.16
N ILE A 110 5.24 8.64 14.53
CA ILE A 110 4.35 7.51 14.88
C ILE A 110 5.06 6.19 14.54
N LEU A 111 5.62 6.08 13.33
CA LEU A 111 6.27 4.86 12.84
C LEU A 111 7.47 4.45 13.69
N MET A 112 8.24 5.43 14.19
CA MET A 112 9.49 5.21 14.90
C MET A 112 9.38 5.41 16.41
N THR A 113 8.15 5.57 16.94
CA THR A 113 7.91 5.71 18.39
C THR A 113 8.55 4.57 19.17
N SER A 114 9.38 4.91 20.17
CA SER A 114 10.12 3.98 21.03
C SER A 114 11.12 3.05 20.30
N LEU A 115 11.39 3.31 19.04
CA LEU A 115 12.45 2.62 18.25
C LEU A 115 13.71 3.47 18.17
N VAL A 116 13.55 4.80 18.00
CA VAL A 116 14.65 5.77 18.00
C VAL A 116 14.31 6.99 18.85
N SER A 117 15.34 7.66 19.37
CA SER A 117 15.19 8.80 20.28
C SER A 117 14.79 10.10 19.56
N ASP A 118 15.08 10.22 18.27
CA ASP A 118 14.86 11.39 17.41
C ASP A 118 13.66 11.23 16.47
N ALA A 119 12.71 10.33 16.78
CA ALA A 119 11.52 10.08 16.00
C ALA A 119 10.75 11.40 15.70
N GLY A 120 10.49 11.65 14.41
CA GLY A 120 9.83 12.86 13.92
C GLY A 120 10.75 14.07 13.75
N SER A 121 12.06 13.86 13.76
CA SER A 121 13.05 14.91 13.52
C SER A 121 14.10 14.43 12.52
N TYR A 122 14.64 15.33 11.72
CA TYR A 122 15.77 15.00 10.86
C TYR A 122 16.99 14.62 11.68
N ARG A 123 17.81 13.70 11.15
CA ARG A 123 19.01 13.20 11.79
C ARG A 123 20.02 14.30 12.10
N LYS A 124 20.75 14.11 13.18
CA LYS A 124 21.86 14.98 13.59
C LYS A 124 23.23 14.32 13.37
N GLY A 125 23.23 13.00 13.14
CA GLY A 125 24.43 12.20 12.87
C GLY A 125 24.63 11.91 11.38
N GLN A 126 25.85 11.62 10.98
CA GLN A 126 26.12 11.08 9.64
C GLN A 126 25.59 9.66 9.54
N VAL A 127 25.09 9.28 8.38
CA VAL A 127 24.64 7.94 8.06
C VAL A 127 25.22 7.50 6.71
N GLY A 128 25.43 6.19 6.56
CA GLY A 128 25.97 5.61 5.34
C GLY A 128 25.72 4.12 5.30
N VAL A 129 25.82 3.53 4.13
CA VAL A 129 25.83 2.08 3.92
C VAL A 129 27.27 1.63 3.73
N PHE A 130 27.70 0.66 4.52
CA PHE A 130 29.04 0.12 4.50
C PHE A 130 28.99 -1.37 4.16
N ASP A 131 29.98 -1.84 3.38
CA ASP A 131 30.29 -3.24 3.18
C ASP A 131 31.66 -3.48 3.79
N ASP A 132 31.71 -4.22 4.88
CA ASP A 132 32.85 -4.26 5.79
C ASP A 132 33.27 -2.84 6.21
N GLU A 133 34.51 -2.42 5.88
CA GLU A 133 35.03 -1.09 6.19
C GLU A 133 34.89 -0.09 5.03
N LYS A 134 34.35 -0.52 3.87
CA LYS A 134 34.24 0.32 2.69
C LYS A 134 32.86 0.95 2.59
N ALA A 135 32.81 2.28 2.57
CA ALA A 135 31.59 2.99 2.33
C ALA A 135 31.09 2.74 0.90
N ILE A 136 29.90 2.13 0.76
CA ILE A 136 29.21 1.95 -0.53
C ILE A 136 28.43 3.22 -0.86
N PHE A 137 27.80 3.81 0.14
CA PHE A 137 27.03 5.04 0.01
C PHE A 137 27.16 5.87 1.28
N MET A 138 27.41 7.17 1.13
CA MET A 138 27.37 8.17 2.21
C MET A 138 26.25 9.15 1.91
N ALA A 139 25.27 9.22 2.81
CA ALA A 139 24.22 10.21 2.72
C ALA A 139 24.80 11.64 2.81
N PRO A 140 24.14 12.65 2.22
CA PRO A 140 24.54 14.05 2.32
C PRO A 140 24.84 14.48 3.77
N PRO A 141 25.73 15.46 3.99
CA PRO A 141 25.98 16.03 5.32
C PRO A 141 24.70 16.47 6.02
N THR A 142 24.61 16.30 7.34
CA THR A 142 23.39 16.56 8.11
C THR A 142 22.91 18.01 8.04
N ASP A 143 23.82 18.97 7.95
CA ASP A 143 23.51 20.41 7.77
C ASP A 143 22.83 20.71 6.43
N ARG A 144 23.00 19.84 5.43
CA ARG A 144 22.34 19.95 4.11
C ARG A 144 20.93 19.35 4.08
N VAL A 145 20.60 18.44 5.00
CA VAL A 145 19.33 17.70 4.99
C VAL A 145 18.10 18.62 4.95
N PRO A 146 17.99 19.68 5.79
CA PRO A 146 16.81 20.54 5.72
C PRO A 146 16.65 21.26 4.37
N ALA A 147 17.76 21.72 3.76
CA ALA A 147 17.71 22.38 2.46
C ALA A 147 17.30 21.42 1.35
N LEU A 148 17.90 20.21 1.31
CA LEU A 148 17.57 19.17 0.33
C LEU A 148 16.12 18.71 0.46
N MET A 149 15.60 18.59 1.67
CA MET A 149 14.18 18.27 1.89
C MET A 149 13.25 19.39 1.44
N ASN A 150 13.64 20.64 1.63
CA ASN A 150 12.86 21.78 1.08
C ASN A 150 12.86 21.74 -0.45
N ASP A 151 14.01 21.53 -1.09
CA ASP A 151 14.12 21.41 -2.54
C ASP A 151 13.24 20.27 -3.09
N LEU A 152 13.23 19.11 -2.40
CA LEU A 152 12.41 17.97 -2.78
C LEU A 152 10.90 18.27 -2.67
N TYR A 153 10.48 18.95 -1.60
CA TYR A 153 9.08 19.37 -1.44
C TYR A 153 8.68 20.52 -2.37
N ASP A 154 9.61 21.40 -2.71
CA ASP A 154 9.40 22.43 -3.76
C ASP A 154 9.18 21.75 -5.12
N TYR A 155 9.96 20.71 -5.44
CA TYR A 155 9.74 19.90 -6.63
C TYR A 155 8.33 19.26 -6.62
N LEU A 156 7.94 18.61 -5.53
CA LEU A 156 6.62 17.97 -5.42
C LEU A 156 5.47 18.96 -5.65
N ASN A 157 5.58 20.16 -5.09
CA ASN A 157 4.48 21.14 -5.06
C ASN A 157 4.39 22.02 -6.31
N HIS A 158 5.49 22.23 -7.04
CA HIS A 158 5.52 23.22 -8.11
C HIS A 158 5.74 22.64 -9.52
N TYR A 159 6.18 21.39 -9.66
CA TYR A 159 6.34 20.77 -10.97
C TYR A 159 5.09 20.01 -11.37
N ASP A 160 4.59 20.31 -12.58
CA ASP A 160 3.48 19.59 -13.20
C ASP A 160 4.04 18.39 -13.99
N GLU A 161 4.12 17.25 -13.33
CA GLU A 161 4.64 15.99 -13.90
C GLU A 161 3.70 14.84 -13.58
N ASN A 162 3.72 13.82 -14.46
CA ASN A 162 2.92 12.62 -14.24
C ASN A 162 3.23 11.99 -12.87
N ILE A 163 2.19 11.71 -12.08
CA ILE A 163 2.32 11.25 -10.69
C ILE A 163 3.12 9.94 -10.57
N LEU A 164 3.06 9.05 -11.56
CA LEU A 164 3.84 7.81 -11.58
C LEU A 164 5.34 8.10 -11.59
N ILE A 165 5.77 9.10 -12.36
CA ILE A 165 7.18 9.54 -12.41
C ILE A 165 7.53 10.31 -11.15
N LYS A 166 6.72 11.31 -10.79
CA LYS A 166 6.93 12.18 -9.62
C LYS A 166 7.07 11.38 -8.33
N SER A 167 6.25 10.36 -8.14
CA SER A 167 6.32 9.49 -6.95
C SER A 167 7.60 8.64 -6.90
N CYS A 168 8.08 8.16 -8.04
CA CYS A 168 9.33 7.42 -8.13
C CYS A 168 10.54 8.33 -7.88
N VAL A 169 10.53 9.55 -8.45
CA VAL A 169 11.56 10.57 -8.19
C VAL A 169 11.61 10.92 -6.72
N PHE A 170 10.45 11.17 -6.09
CA PHE A 170 10.39 11.43 -4.65
C PHE A 170 11.01 10.30 -3.84
N HIS A 171 10.65 9.05 -4.13
CA HIS A 171 11.15 7.89 -3.39
C HIS A 171 12.69 7.79 -3.51
N TYR A 172 13.24 7.95 -4.72
CA TYR A 172 14.68 7.90 -4.93
C TYR A 172 15.41 9.05 -4.20
N GLU A 173 14.97 10.30 -4.39
CA GLU A 173 15.58 11.47 -3.76
C GLU A 173 15.50 11.38 -2.23
N PHE A 174 14.39 10.88 -1.70
CA PHE A 174 14.22 10.66 -0.27
C PHE A 174 15.20 9.61 0.28
N GLU A 175 15.40 8.49 -0.44
CA GLU A 175 16.40 7.50 -0.08
C GLU A 175 17.83 8.05 -0.20
N PHE A 176 18.11 8.86 -1.21
CA PHE A 176 19.40 9.53 -1.39
C PHE A 176 19.70 10.54 -0.27
N ILE A 177 18.75 11.41 0.07
CA ILE A 177 18.89 12.40 1.15
C ILE A 177 19.02 11.69 2.51
N HIS A 178 18.31 10.61 2.69
CA HIS A 178 18.29 9.79 3.92
C HIS A 178 18.07 10.63 5.17
N PRO A 179 16.95 11.36 5.27
CA PRO A 179 16.76 12.45 6.22
C PRO A 179 16.67 12.03 7.69
N PHE A 180 16.42 10.77 7.99
CA PHE A 180 16.25 10.25 9.34
C PHE A 180 17.39 9.34 9.79
N SER A 181 17.52 9.14 11.10
CA SER A 181 18.49 8.19 11.67
C SER A 181 18.13 6.72 11.38
N ASP A 182 16.82 6.41 11.28
CA ASP A 182 16.27 5.12 10.88
C ASP A 182 14.85 5.34 10.31
N GLY A 183 14.32 4.37 9.56
CA GLY A 183 12.96 4.40 9.02
C GLY A 183 12.83 5.06 7.65
N ASN A 184 13.94 5.45 6.99
CA ASN A 184 13.89 6.10 5.68
C ASN A 184 13.19 5.22 4.64
N GLY A 185 13.61 3.96 4.45
CA GLY A 185 12.99 3.06 3.48
C GLY A 185 11.50 2.86 3.70
N ARG A 186 11.06 2.70 4.95
CA ARG A 186 9.65 2.58 5.31
C ARG A 186 8.85 3.83 4.96
N MET A 187 9.41 5.02 5.25
CA MET A 187 8.78 6.31 4.94
C MET A 187 8.77 6.60 3.44
N GLY A 188 9.86 6.33 2.72
CA GLY A 188 9.94 6.51 1.26
C GLY A 188 8.86 5.70 0.53
N ARG A 189 8.71 4.42 0.86
CA ARG A 189 7.67 3.54 0.30
C ARG A 189 6.25 4.00 0.67
N LEU A 190 6.03 4.36 1.93
CA LEU A 190 4.73 4.87 2.40
C LEU A 190 4.33 6.15 1.65
N PHE A 191 5.23 7.13 1.57
CA PHE A 191 4.94 8.41 0.92
C PHE A 191 4.80 8.27 -0.60
N GLN A 192 5.54 7.36 -1.23
CA GLN A 192 5.31 7.02 -2.64
C GLN A 192 3.88 6.49 -2.84
N THR A 193 3.41 5.58 -1.97
CA THR A 193 2.04 5.08 -2.01
C THR A 193 1.02 6.21 -1.85
N CYS A 194 1.23 7.12 -0.90
CA CYS A 194 0.35 8.28 -0.69
C CYS A 194 0.34 9.25 -1.88
N LEU A 195 1.51 9.49 -2.52
CA LEU A 195 1.60 10.29 -3.74
C LEU A 195 0.82 9.68 -4.90
N LEU A 196 0.99 8.38 -5.15
CA LEU A 196 0.21 7.66 -6.17
C LEU A 196 -1.29 7.72 -5.87
N ALA A 197 -1.66 7.54 -4.61
CA ALA A 197 -3.05 7.53 -4.16
C ALA A 197 -3.71 8.91 -4.15
N SER A 198 -2.95 10.00 -4.21
CA SER A 198 -3.51 11.35 -4.35
C SER A 198 -4.22 11.58 -5.69
N GLU A 199 -3.88 10.81 -6.73
CA GLU A 199 -4.55 10.83 -8.04
C GLU A 199 -5.53 9.66 -8.19
N GLU A 200 -5.17 8.47 -7.68
CA GLU A 200 -5.94 7.24 -7.85
C GLU A 200 -5.98 6.45 -6.54
N GLU A 201 -7.06 6.60 -5.77
CA GLU A 201 -7.23 6.08 -4.41
C GLU A 201 -6.91 4.58 -4.26
N PHE A 202 -7.14 3.77 -5.30
CA PHE A 202 -6.88 2.34 -5.25
C PHE A 202 -5.41 1.98 -4.99
N PHE A 203 -4.46 2.91 -5.20
CA PHE A 203 -3.05 2.69 -4.87
C PHE A 203 -2.81 2.47 -3.37
N TYR A 204 -3.66 2.98 -2.46
CA TYR A 204 -3.59 2.63 -1.04
C TYR A 204 -3.70 1.13 -0.78
N TYR A 205 -4.31 0.40 -1.72
CA TYR A 205 -4.61 -1.02 -1.59
C TYR A 205 -3.74 -1.91 -2.47
N LEU A 206 -2.73 -1.35 -3.13
CA LEU A 206 -1.76 -2.10 -3.94
C LEU A 206 -0.48 -2.39 -3.16
N PRO A 207 -0.17 -3.66 -2.87
CA PRO A 207 1.01 -4.03 -2.08
C PRO A 207 2.29 -4.01 -2.93
N VAL A 208 2.71 -2.83 -3.40
CA VAL A 208 3.91 -2.64 -4.24
C VAL A 208 5.15 -3.13 -3.51
N GLU A 209 5.20 -2.94 -2.19
CA GLU A 209 6.28 -3.41 -1.30
C GLU A 209 6.50 -4.92 -1.41
N SER A 210 5.47 -5.69 -1.73
CA SER A 210 5.61 -7.14 -1.89
C SER A 210 6.46 -7.53 -3.11
N ILE A 211 6.39 -6.75 -4.18
CA ILE A 211 7.23 -6.95 -5.37
C ILE A 211 8.64 -6.43 -5.10
N ILE A 212 8.76 -5.29 -4.41
CA ILE A 212 10.07 -4.75 -3.97
C ILE A 212 10.77 -5.81 -3.11
N LYS A 213 10.10 -6.39 -2.10
CA LYS A 213 10.66 -7.45 -1.26
C LYS A 213 11.09 -8.67 -2.06
N LYS A 214 10.25 -9.13 -2.98
CA LYS A 214 10.55 -10.26 -3.87
C LYS A 214 11.79 -10.00 -4.74
N LYS A 215 12.00 -8.75 -5.15
CA LYS A 215 13.10 -8.29 -6.01
C LYS A 215 14.10 -7.42 -5.26
N GLN A 216 14.32 -7.66 -3.97
CA GLN A 216 15.05 -6.76 -3.07
C GLN A 216 16.47 -6.44 -3.55
N LEU A 217 17.19 -7.41 -4.09
CA LEU A 217 18.52 -7.18 -4.66
C LEU A 217 18.47 -6.24 -5.86
N ALA A 218 17.50 -6.40 -6.76
CA ALA A 218 17.34 -5.52 -7.91
C ALA A 218 16.89 -4.11 -7.51
N TYR A 219 16.13 -3.98 -6.42
CA TYR A 219 15.76 -2.68 -5.85
C TYR A 219 16.98 -1.91 -5.36
N TYR A 220 17.86 -2.57 -4.57
CA TYR A 220 19.10 -1.93 -4.11
C TYR A 220 20.09 -1.67 -5.25
N ASP A 221 20.16 -2.57 -6.25
CA ASP A 221 20.96 -2.34 -7.46
C ASP A 221 20.46 -1.10 -8.23
N ALA A 222 19.15 -0.93 -8.38
CA ALA A 222 18.59 0.24 -9.04
C ALA A 222 18.92 1.56 -8.30
N ILE A 223 18.87 1.57 -6.96
CA ILE A 223 19.32 2.72 -6.15
C ILE A 223 20.81 2.97 -6.37
N SER A 224 21.65 1.94 -6.24
CA SER A 224 23.11 2.06 -6.36
C SER A 224 23.53 2.58 -7.72
N ARG A 225 22.96 2.05 -8.81
CA ARG A 225 23.26 2.49 -10.18
C ARG A 225 22.77 3.91 -10.44
N SER A 226 21.59 4.27 -9.93
CA SER A 226 21.08 5.63 -10.01
C SER A 226 21.99 6.61 -9.27
N ASN A 227 22.56 6.23 -8.11
CA ASN A 227 23.55 7.04 -7.39
C ASN A 227 24.84 7.24 -8.22
N GLN A 228 25.31 6.19 -8.93
CA GLN A 228 26.49 6.26 -9.78
C GLN A 228 26.28 7.14 -11.01
N GLU A 229 25.09 7.12 -11.58
CA GLU A 229 24.72 7.95 -12.74
C GLU A 229 24.33 9.38 -12.34
N GLY A 230 24.07 9.63 -11.04
CA GLY A 230 23.58 10.92 -10.56
C GLY A 230 22.19 11.27 -11.12
N ALA A 231 21.38 10.27 -11.47
CA ALA A 231 20.05 10.43 -12.05
C ALA A 231 19.12 9.26 -11.68
N SER A 232 17.85 9.55 -11.40
CA SER A 232 16.89 8.55 -10.93
C SER A 232 16.26 7.68 -12.03
N THR A 233 16.69 7.80 -13.28
CA THR A 233 16.09 7.12 -14.45
C THR A 233 15.99 5.60 -14.25
N ILE A 234 17.06 4.93 -13.82
CA ILE A 234 17.08 3.48 -13.59
C ILE A 234 16.12 3.07 -12.47
N PHE A 235 16.08 3.86 -11.40
CA PHE A 235 15.16 3.61 -10.28
C PHE A 235 13.70 3.80 -10.69
N ILE A 236 13.39 4.83 -11.49
CA ILE A 236 12.04 5.03 -12.06
C ILE A 236 11.61 3.82 -12.87
N GLU A 237 12.47 3.30 -13.74
CA GLU A 237 12.16 2.11 -14.55
C GLU A 237 11.85 0.89 -13.69
N PHE A 238 12.67 0.64 -12.66
CA PHE A 238 12.45 -0.46 -11.71
C PHE A 238 11.10 -0.32 -10.97
N MET A 239 10.80 0.87 -10.46
CA MET A 239 9.56 1.10 -9.72
C MET A 239 8.31 1.00 -10.59
N LEU A 240 8.35 1.50 -11.82
CA LEU A 240 7.25 1.33 -12.77
C LEU A 240 7.01 -0.16 -13.10
N ASP A 241 8.06 -0.96 -13.24
CA ASP A 241 7.93 -2.42 -13.40
C ASP A 241 7.31 -3.08 -12.16
N ALA A 242 7.72 -2.66 -10.97
CA ALA A 242 7.13 -3.18 -9.73
C ALA A 242 5.63 -2.83 -9.60
N ILE A 243 5.24 -1.63 -9.99
CA ILE A 243 3.83 -1.21 -10.04
C ILE A 243 3.05 -2.06 -11.04
N ILE A 244 3.55 -2.25 -12.27
CA ILE A 244 2.91 -3.08 -13.30
C ILE A 244 2.71 -4.52 -12.81
N GLU A 245 3.75 -5.13 -12.21
CA GLU A 245 3.65 -6.50 -11.69
C GLU A 245 2.63 -6.60 -10.57
N THR A 246 2.63 -5.64 -9.62
CA THR A 246 1.65 -5.59 -8.52
C THR A 246 0.22 -5.45 -9.04
N MET A 247 -0.01 -4.55 -10.01
CA MET A 247 -1.32 -4.37 -10.60
C MET A 247 -1.81 -5.63 -11.31
N ASN A 248 -0.94 -6.30 -12.08
CA ASN A 248 -1.28 -7.57 -12.74
C ASN A 248 -1.63 -8.67 -11.73
N ASP A 249 -0.86 -8.80 -10.65
CA ASP A 249 -1.11 -9.80 -9.61
C ASP A 249 -2.41 -9.50 -8.85
N THR A 250 -2.71 -8.24 -8.56
CA THR A 250 -3.96 -7.82 -7.93
C THR A 250 -5.16 -8.08 -8.84
N LEU A 251 -5.08 -7.80 -10.13
CA LEU A 251 -6.14 -8.12 -11.10
C LEU A 251 -6.40 -9.63 -11.20
N LYS A 252 -5.36 -10.46 -11.19
CA LYS A 252 -5.52 -11.92 -11.18
C LYS A 252 -6.23 -12.38 -9.90
N GLN A 253 -5.85 -11.87 -8.73
CA GLN A 253 -6.48 -12.21 -7.46
C GLN A 253 -7.94 -11.76 -7.40
N SER A 254 -8.24 -10.53 -7.82
CA SER A 254 -9.59 -10.00 -7.95
C SER A 254 -10.47 -10.87 -8.85
N ASN A 255 -9.96 -11.28 -10.02
CA ASN A 255 -10.67 -12.16 -10.95
C ASN A 255 -10.88 -13.58 -10.38
N ILE A 256 -9.94 -14.10 -9.59
CA ILE A 256 -10.10 -15.39 -8.91
C ILE A 256 -11.18 -15.29 -7.83
N GLU A 257 -11.17 -14.24 -7.02
CA GLU A 257 -12.15 -14.05 -5.94
C GLU A 257 -13.57 -13.78 -6.50
N THR A 258 -13.71 -12.96 -7.56
CA THR A 258 -14.99 -12.74 -8.24
C THR A 258 -15.36 -13.89 -9.19
N GLY A 259 -14.38 -14.58 -9.77
CA GLY A 259 -14.56 -15.76 -10.64
C GLY A 259 -15.10 -16.97 -9.87
N SER A 260 -14.75 -17.10 -8.59
CA SER A 260 -15.24 -18.18 -7.72
C SER A 260 -16.71 -18.00 -7.31
N LEU A 261 -17.28 -16.80 -7.46
CA LEU A 261 -18.69 -16.57 -7.21
C LEU A 261 -19.54 -17.14 -8.35
N SER A 262 -20.52 -17.94 -7.96
CA SER A 262 -21.54 -18.44 -8.90
C SER A 262 -22.29 -17.27 -9.57
N ILE A 263 -22.84 -17.53 -10.77
CA ILE A 263 -23.71 -16.54 -11.46
C ILE A 263 -24.83 -16.06 -10.53
N GLN A 264 -25.33 -16.96 -9.69
CA GLN A 264 -26.36 -16.70 -8.71
C GLN A 264 -25.88 -15.74 -7.61
N ALA A 265 -24.69 -15.94 -7.05
CA ALA A 265 -24.12 -15.04 -6.05
C ALA A 265 -23.85 -13.65 -6.64
N LYS A 266 -23.33 -13.57 -7.87
CA LYS A 266 -23.17 -12.30 -8.60
C LYS A 266 -24.51 -11.59 -8.79
N LYS A 267 -25.58 -12.31 -9.18
CA LYS A 267 -26.92 -11.74 -9.30
C LYS A 267 -27.44 -11.16 -7.97
N LEU A 268 -27.18 -11.82 -6.84
CA LEU A 268 -27.56 -11.29 -5.53
C LEU A 268 -26.78 -10.01 -5.22
N LEU A 269 -25.48 -9.98 -5.50
CA LEU A 269 -24.64 -8.82 -5.23
C LEU A 269 -25.08 -7.56 -6.00
N THR A 270 -25.61 -7.72 -7.23
CA THR A 270 -26.09 -6.57 -8.04
C THR A 270 -27.39 -5.95 -7.54
N VAL A 271 -28.18 -6.67 -6.75
CA VAL A 271 -29.45 -6.15 -6.19
C VAL A 271 -29.33 -5.63 -4.76
N LEU A 272 -28.14 -5.74 -4.16
CA LEU A 272 -27.79 -5.21 -2.85
C LEU A 272 -27.25 -3.78 -2.97
N GLU A 273 -27.82 -2.87 -2.20
CA GLU A 273 -27.33 -1.51 -2.03
C GLU A 273 -26.39 -1.46 -0.81
N GLU A 274 -25.31 -0.67 -0.91
CA GLU A 274 -24.29 -0.57 0.11
C GLU A 274 -24.84 0.05 1.41
N GLY A 275 -24.50 -0.55 2.55
CA GLY A 275 -24.94 -0.07 3.86
C GLY A 275 -26.41 -0.33 4.21
N ILE A 276 -27.25 -0.85 3.29
CA ILE A 276 -28.66 -1.13 3.56
C ILE A 276 -28.85 -2.57 4.06
N PRO A 277 -29.46 -2.77 5.25
CA PRO A 277 -29.69 -4.10 5.80
C PRO A 277 -30.95 -4.75 5.24
N TYR A 278 -30.81 -5.92 4.61
CA TYR A 278 -31.91 -6.70 4.04
C TYR A 278 -32.17 -7.99 4.81
N THR A 279 -33.43 -8.38 4.93
CA THR A 279 -33.82 -9.71 5.41
C THR A 279 -33.63 -10.77 4.32
N THR A 280 -33.57 -12.06 4.72
CA THR A 280 -33.50 -13.17 3.76
C THR A 280 -34.67 -13.15 2.76
N ILE A 281 -35.88 -12.78 3.22
CA ILE A 281 -37.09 -12.77 2.38
C ILE A 281 -36.98 -11.68 1.32
N GLU A 282 -36.62 -10.45 1.70
CA GLU A 282 -36.42 -9.33 0.76
C GLU A 282 -35.36 -9.68 -0.30
N LEU A 283 -34.26 -10.34 0.10
CA LEU A 283 -33.21 -10.75 -0.82
C LEU A 283 -33.70 -11.84 -1.78
N MET A 284 -34.46 -12.81 -1.29
CA MET A 284 -35.05 -13.88 -2.11
C MET A 284 -36.02 -13.30 -3.14
N ASP A 285 -36.86 -12.34 -2.76
CA ASP A 285 -37.80 -11.68 -3.65
C ASP A 285 -37.11 -10.89 -4.73
N ARG A 286 -36.04 -10.13 -4.39
CA ARG A 286 -35.26 -9.34 -5.35
C ARG A 286 -34.56 -10.20 -6.42
N VAL A 287 -34.14 -11.41 -6.08
CA VAL A 287 -33.50 -12.34 -7.05
C VAL A 287 -34.50 -13.31 -7.71
N GLY A 288 -35.79 -13.33 -7.25
CA GLY A 288 -36.84 -14.16 -7.82
C GLY A 288 -36.75 -15.62 -7.41
N ILE A 289 -36.27 -15.95 -6.19
CA ILE A 289 -36.08 -17.32 -5.70
C ILE A 289 -37.07 -17.64 -4.56
N LYS A 290 -37.76 -18.78 -4.67
CA LYS A 290 -38.73 -19.24 -3.65
C LYS A 290 -38.12 -20.24 -2.67
N SER A 291 -37.11 -21.02 -3.08
CA SER A 291 -36.47 -22.02 -2.23
C SER A 291 -35.39 -21.42 -1.32
N ARG A 292 -35.65 -21.34 -0.01
CA ARG A 292 -34.75 -20.81 1.00
C ARG A 292 -33.42 -21.58 1.08
N ALA A 293 -33.47 -22.92 0.93
CA ALA A 293 -32.28 -23.74 0.96
C ALA A 293 -31.39 -23.48 -0.26
N SER A 294 -31.98 -23.40 -1.45
CA SER A 294 -31.24 -23.06 -2.69
C SER A 294 -30.69 -21.64 -2.64
N PHE A 295 -31.48 -20.67 -2.14
CA PHE A 295 -31.03 -19.29 -1.96
C PHE A 295 -29.81 -19.23 -1.02
N LYS A 296 -29.91 -19.85 0.16
CA LYS A 296 -28.80 -19.86 1.12
C LYS A 296 -27.53 -20.44 0.48
N LYS A 297 -27.61 -21.66 -0.06
CA LYS A 297 -26.46 -22.40 -0.61
C LYS A 297 -25.80 -21.70 -1.81
N ASN A 298 -26.60 -21.21 -2.76
CA ASN A 298 -26.10 -20.79 -4.08
C ASN A 298 -25.94 -19.26 -4.21
N TYR A 299 -26.61 -18.46 -3.36
CA TYR A 299 -26.59 -17.01 -3.42
C TYR A 299 -25.94 -16.39 -2.19
N LEU A 300 -26.41 -16.74 -0.98
CA LEU A 300 -26.04 -16.07 0.25
C LEU A 300 -24.72 -16.54 0.85
N ASP A 301 -24.55 -17.88 1.02
CA ASP A 301 -23.34 -18.45 1.64
C ASP A 301 -22.04 -18.10 0.88
N PRO A 302 -22.01 -18.11 -0.48
CA PRO A 302 -20.83 -17.68 -1.21
C PRO A 302 -20.45 -16.21 -0.96
N LEU A 303 -21.42 -15.30 -0.81
CA LEU A 303 -21.18 -13.90 -0.51
C LEU A 303 -20.74 -13.67 0.94
N LEU A 304 -21.26 -14.44 1.89
CA LEU A 304 -20.79 -14.42 3.28
C LEU A 304 -19.36 -14.96 3.40
N GLN A 305 -19.04 -16.05 2.70
CA GLN A 305 -17.71 -16.65 2.68
C GLN A 305 -16.68 -15.75 2.01
N SER A 306 -17.07 -15.01 0.98
CA SER A 306 -16.22 -14.01 0.33
C SER A 306 -16.10 -12.70 1.13
N GLY A 307 -16.91 -12.51 2.20
CA GLY A 307 -16.93 -11.29 3.01
C GLY A 307 -17.51 -10.05 2.32
N MET A 308 -18.13 -10.22 1.14
CA MET A 308 -18.81 -9.13 0.40
C MET A 308 -20.11 -8.68 1.06
N ILE A 309 -20.66 -9.52 1.91
CA ILE A 309 -21.80 -9.21 2.77
C ILE A 309 -21.52 -9.67 4.20
N GLU A 310 -22.15 -9.03 5.15
CA GLU A 310 -22.06 -9.44 6.55
C GLU A 310 -23.41 -9.64 7.20
N MET A 311 -23.42 -10.41 8.29
CA MET A 311 -24.58 -10.60 9.15
C MET A 311 -24.66 -9.50 10.19
N THR A 312 -25.84 -8.90 10.40
CA THR A 312 -26.06 -7.91 11.48
C THR A 312 -25.98 -8.55 12.88
N ILE A 313 -26.26 -9.85 12.99
CA ILE A 313 -26.21 -10.61 14.24
C ILE A 313 -25.40 -11.89 14.02
N PRO A 314 -24.05 -11.80 13.90
CA PRO A 314 -23.21 -12.97 13.57
C PRO A 314 -23.26 -14.08 14.64
N LYS A 315 -23.46 -13.70 15.92
CA LYS A 315 -23.56 -14.64 17.06
C LYS A 315 -24.87 -15.44 17.06
N ALA A 316 -25.89 -15.02 16.30
CA ALA A 316 -27.17 -15.70 16.18
C ALA A 316 -27.64 -15.77 14.72
N PRO A 317 -26.95 -16.56 13.87
CA PRO A 317 -27.19 -16.57 12.40
C PRO A 317 -28.59 -16.99 12.01
N ASN A 318 -29.32 -17.73 12.88
CA ASN A 318 -30.69 -18.18 12.65
C ASN A 318 -31.76 -17.27 13.31
N SER A 319 -31.35 -16.11 13.84
CA SER A 319 -32.28 -15.14 14.42
C SER A 319 -33.33 -14.68 13.40
N ARG A 320 -34.59 -14.50 13.85
CA ARG A 320 -35.66 -13.90 13.01
C ARG A 320 -35.31 -12.46 12.61
N ASN A 321 -34.48 -11.77 13.40
CA ASN A 321 -34.06 -10.40 13.16
C ASN A 321 -32.75 -10.31 12.37
N GLN A 322 -32.19 -11.46 11.90
CA GLN A 322 -30.99 -11.48 11.09
C GLN A 322 -31.20 -10.70 9.80
N ARG A 323 -30.29 -9.80 9.50
CA ARG A 323 -30.22 -9.05 8.23
C ARG A 323 -28.81 -9.17 7.65
N TYR A 324 -28.69 -8.84 6.39
CA TYR A 324 -27.45 -8.91 5.63
C TYR A 324 -27.18 -7.56 5.00
N ILE A 325 -25.94 -7.08 5.12
CA ILE A 325 -25.50 -5.77 4.63
C ILE A 325 -24.37 -6.01 3.64
N LYS A 326 -24.43 -5.33 2.50
CA LYS A 326 -23.30 -5.23 1.57
C LYS A 326 -22.25 -4.29 2.18
N LYS A 327 -21.01 -4.74 2.19
CA LYS A 327 -19.84 -3.94 2.61
C LYS A 327 -19.33 -3.10 1.49
#